data_aeb662d466a5425dcca3a7b0ffcdb886
#
_entry.id   aeb662d466a5425dcca3a7b0ffcdb886
#
_cell.length_a   1.000
_cell.length_b   1.000
_cell.length_c   1.000
_cell.angle_alpha   90.00
_cell.angle_beta   90.00
_cell.angle_gamma   90.00
#
_symmetry.space_group_name_H-M   'P 1'
#
loop_
_entity.id
_entity.type
_entity.pdbx_description
1 polymer ?
#
loop_
_entity_poly.entity_id
_entity_poly.type
_entity_poly.pdbx_seq_one_letter_code
_entity_poly.pdbx_strand_id
1 'polypeptide(L)'
;MPPWPQPEMASKPWDSRLAHQLILPLRDTRVHPNHVTTLALLTGVAAAACYARATPASANLGAALWIAASILDHADGELARLTGKVSSFGHRYDRAADLIVKLSLFAGMGASLRHGPLRWWGLPLGVLGGCSLVAIFLLRGAMARRRGPVAFEQPRFAGFEIEDILYVIAPLTWLGWLGPFLVAVAIGTPIFALWTARQFVRLGAEGLDQPFSAGFTAAGGMGKDAAGRPPDAGSQGG
;
A
#
# COMPACT_ATOMS: atom_id res chain seq x y z
N MET A 1 3.66 17.23 -21.74
CA MET A 1 2.62 16.76 -20.81
C MET A 1 2.57 17.74 -19.64
N PRO A 2 1.42 18.24 -19.21
CA PRO A 2 1.35 19.09 -18.03
C PRO A 2 1.82 18.31 -16.81
N PRO A 3 2.52 18.95 -15.84
CA PRO A 3 2.93 18.27 -14.62
C PRO A 3 1.67 17.82 -13.89
N TRP A 4 1.67 16.54 -13.47
CA TRP A 4 0.59 15.95 -12.67
C TRP A 4 0.34 16.84 -11.44
N PRO A 5 -0.93 17.21 -11.12
CA PRO A 5 -1.21 18.02 -9.95
C PRO A 5 -0.72 17.31 -8.70
N GLN A 6 0.28 17.90 -8.04
CA GLN A 6 0.78 17.41 -6.77
C GLN A 6 -0.28 17.72 -5.71
N PRO A 7 -0.78 16.72 -4.93
CA PRO A 7 -1.63 17.02 -3.80
C PRO A 7 -0.89 18.00 -2.87
N GLU A 8 -1.59 19.00 -2.37
CA GLU A 8 -1.00 19.95 -1.43
C GLU A 8 -0.35 19.19 -0.27
N MET A 9 0.88 19.57 0.09
CA MET A 9 1.66 18.91 1.14
C MET A 9 0.91 18.79 2.47
N ALA A 10 -0.05 19.71 2.72
CA ALA A 10 -0.89 19.68 3.91
C ALA A 10 -1.86 18.48 3.96
N SER A 11 -2.22 17.88 2.83
CA SER A 11 -3.13 16.73 2.75
C SER A 11 -2.42 15.37 2.79
N LYS A 12 -1.06 15.35 2.75
CA LYS A 12 -0.28 14.11 2.83
C LYS A 12 -0.20 13.61 4.27
N PRO A 13 -0.18 12.27 4.50
CA PRO A 13 0.13 11.65 5.78
C PRO A 13 1.45 12.19 6.38
N TRP A 14 1.60 12.10 7.70
CA TRP A 14 2.75 12.67 8.42
C TRP A 14 4.08 12.01 8.04
N ASP A 15 4.08 10.71 7.82
CA ASP A 15 5.23 9.90 7.40
C ASP A 15 5.69 10.25 5.98
N SER A 16 4.76 10.44 5.05
CA SER A 16 5.04 10.92 3.70
C SER A 16 5.62 12.34 3.68
N ARG A 17 5.21 13.21 4.64
CA ARG A 17 5.82 14.55 4.81
C ARG A 17 7.26 14.44 5.32
N LEU A 18 7.48 13.58 6.31
CA LEU A 18 8.82 13.33 6.85
C LEU A 18 9.72 12.71 5.78
N ALA A 19 9.23 11.70 5.07
CA ALA A 19 9.93 11.09 3.94
C ALA A 19 10.32 12.13 2.88
N HIS A 20 9.38 13.00 2.50
CA HIS A 20 9.63 14.08 1.55
C HIS A 20 10.77 14.98 1.99
N GLN A 21 10.79 15.43 3.26
CA GLN A 21 11.87 16.27 3.80
C GLN A 21 13.23 15.56 3.76
N LEU A 22 13.25 14.28 4.11
CA LEU A 22 14.47 13.46 4.12
C LEU A 22 15.09 13.29 2.74
N ILE A 23 14.27 13.22 1.69
CA ILE A 23 14.75 12.97 0.31
C ILE A 23 15.04 14.24 -0.47
N LEU A 24 14.59 15.41 -0.04
CA LEU A 24 14.88 16.68 -0.74
C LEU A 24 16.37 16.84 -1.09
N PRO A 25 17.33 16.57 -0.19
CA PRO A 25 18.75 16.67 -0.51
C PRO A 25 19.22 15.64 -1.56
N LEU A 26 18.47 14.53 -1.73
CA LEU A 26 18.81 13.46 -2.67
C LEU A 26 18.26 13.71 -4.08
N ARG A 27 17.35 14.68 -4.25
CA ARG A 27 16.68 14.97 -5.51
C ARG A 27 17.63 15.18 -6.68
N ASP A 28 18.70 15.96 -6.44
CA ASP A 28 19.65 16.36 -7.48
C ASP A 28 20.90 15.47 -7.50
N THR A 29 20.85 14.32 -6.79
CA THR A 29 21.94 13.35 -6.73
C THR A 29 21.73 12.20 -7.73
N ARG A 30 22.77 11.35 -7.84
CA ARG A 30 22.71 10.12 -8.64
C ARG A 30 21.97 8.96 -7.95
N VAL A 31 21.41 9.18 -6.74
CA VAL A 31 20.71 8.14 -6.00
C VAL A 31 19.45 7.73 -6.78
N HIS A 32 19.31 6.42 -6.98
CA HIS A 32 18.14 5.86 -7.61
C HIS A 32 17.11 5.42 -6.55
N PRO A 33 15.79 5.56 -6.78
CA PRO A 33 14.77 5.09 -5.83
C PRO A 33 14.99 3.65 -5.35
N ASN A 34 15.38 2.74 -6.25
CA ASN A 34 15.64 1.34 -5.89
C ASN A 34 16.78 1.17 -4.86
N HIS A 35 17.71 2.12 -4.74
CA HIS A 35 18.73 2.07 -3.68
C HIS A 35 18.09 2.33 -2.32
N VAL A 36 17.10 3.23 -2.27
CA VAL A 36 16.34 3.53 -1.05
C VAL A 36 15.45 2.34 -0.69
N THR A 37 14.76 1.73 -1.66
CA THR A 37 14.01 0.47 -1.48
C THR A 37 14.91 -0.65 -0.92
N THR A 38 16.13 -0.81 -1.46
CA THR A 38 17.09 -1.80 -0.96
C THR A 38 17.49 -1.50 0.49
N LEU A 39 17.72 -0.23 0.82
CA LEU A 39 18.05 0.18 2.19
C LEU A 39 16.87 -0.08 3.14
N ALA A 40 15.64 0.22 2.72
CA ALA A 40 14.43 -0.08 3.48
C ALA A 40 14.30 -1.59 3.74
N LEU A 41 14.48 -2.42 2.71
CA LEU A 41 14.48 -3.88 2.80
C LEU A 41 15.52 -4.40 3.81
N LEU A 42 16.76 -3.96 3.67
CA LEU A 42 17.84 -4.40 4.57
C LEU A 42 17.58 -3.96 6.01
N THR A 43 17.12 -2.74 6.21
CA THR A 43 16.76 -2.20 7.53
C THR A 43 15.60 -2.96 8.15
N GLY A 44 14.55 -3.27 7.37
CA GLY A 44 13.40 -4.05 7.83
C GLY A 44 13.75 -5.51 8.17
N VAL A 45 14.59 -6.16 7.38
CA VAL A 45 15.08 -7.52 7.69
C VAL A 45 16.00 -7.48 8.93
N ALA A 46 16.82 -6.44 9.09
CA ALA A 46 17.62 -6.26 10.30
C ALA A 46 16.74 -6.05 11.54
N ALA A 47 15.62 -5.31 11.42
CA ALA A 47 14.63 -5.18 12.48
C ALA A 47 14.08 -6.55 12.90
N ALA A 48 13.68 -7.38 11.94
CA ALA A 48 13.21 -8.74 12.18
C ALA A 48 14.26 -9.62 12.88
N ALA A 49 15.52 -9.55 12.44
CA ALA A 49 16.64 -10.27 13.06
C ALA A 49 16.89 -9.78 14.51
N CYS A 50 16.76 -8.49 14.77
CA CYS A 50 16.85 -7.93 16.12
C CYS A 50 15.74 -8.47 17.03
N TYR A 51 14.48 -8.54 16.56
CA TYR A 51 13.41 -9.17 17.32
C TYR A 51 13.70 -10.66 17.60
N ALA A 52 14.15 -11.41 16.59
CA ALA A 52 14.44 -12.84 16.72
C ALA A 52 15.52 -13.16 17.77
N ARG A 53 16.35 -12.20 18.18
CA ARG A 53 17.32 -12.39 19.30
C ARG A 53 16.66 -12.56 20.66
N ALA A 54 15.41 -12.08 20.81
CA ALA A 54 14.58 -12.25 22.01
C ALA A 54 15.19 -11.65 23.29
N THR A 55 15.91 -10.55 23.19
CA THR A 55 16.36 -9.76 24.34
C THR A 55 15.66 -8.41 24.33
N PRO A 56 15.38 -7.79 25.50
CA PRO A 56 14.73 -6.47 25.54
C PRO A 56 15.50 -5.39 24.75
N ALA A 57 16.83 -5.36 24.86
CA ALA A 57 17.66 -4.40 24.13
C ALA A 57 17.56 -4.59 22.61
N SER A 58 17.61 -5.84 22.12
CA SER A 58 17.49 -6.14 20.69
C SER A 58 16.08 -5.88 20.18
N ALA A 59 15.03 -6.15 20.97
CA ALA A 59 13.66 -5.82 20.59
C ALA A 59 13.45 -4.31 20.44
N ASN A 60 14.00 -3.50 21.36
CA ASN A 60 13.95 -2.05 21.28
C ASN A 60 14.67 -1.52 20.03
N LEU A 61 15.85 -2.08 19.72
CA LEU A 61 16.55 -1.76 18.46
C LEU A 61 15.73 -2.17 17.25
N GLY A 62 15.13 -3.37 17.29
CA GLY A 62 14.23 -3.85 16.23
C GLY A 62 13.05 -2.91 15.98
N ALA A 63 12.45 -2.39 17.07
CA ALA A 63 11.37 -1.40 17.00
C ALA A 63 11.82 -0.09 16.32
N ALA A 64 13.00 0.42 16.68
CA ALA A 64 13.56 1.62 16.07
C ALA A 64 13.91 1.40 14.59
N LEU A 65 14.50 0.27 14.24
CA LEU A 65 14.81 -0.10 12.86
C LEU A 65 13.54 -0.29 12.03
N TRP A 66 12.47 -0.81 12.62
CA TRP A 66 11.18 -0.91 11.95
C TRP A 66 10.61 0.45 11.56
N ILE A 67 10.62 1.44 12.47
CA ILE A 67 10.21 2.81 12.15
C ILE A 67 11.07 3.38 11.01
N ALA A 68 12.39 3.20 11.10
CA ALA A 68 13.30 3.67 10.06
C ALA A 68 13.02 3.02 8.69
N ALA A 69 12.79 1.71 8.66
CA ALA A 69 12.44 0.98 7.43
C ALA A 69 11.15 1.50 6.82
N SER A 70 10.11 1.73 7.64
CA SER A 70 8.83 2.27 7.17
C SER A 70 8.96 3.67 6.58
N ILE A 71 9.77 4.54 7.19
CA ILE A 71 10.04 5.89 6.65
C ILE A 71 10.81 5.80 5.33
N LEU A 72 11.78 4.89 5.21
CA LEU A 72 12.57 4.68 3.99
C LEU A 72 11.70 4.15 2.85
N ASP A 73 10.74 3.29 3.14
CA ASP A 73 9.76 2.77 2.19
C ASP A 73 8.92 3.89 1.57
N HIS A 74 8.41 4.81 2.40
CA HIS A 74 7.71 6.00 1.89
C HIS A 74 8.65 6.95 1.13
N ALA A 75 9.92 7.00 1.50
CA ALA A 75 10.92 7.89 0.91
C ALA A 75 11.29 7.48 -0.52
N ASP A 76 11.35 6.18 -0.85
CA ASP A 76 11.69 5.72 -2.21
C ASP A 76 10.59 6.07 -3.22
N GLY A 77 9.33 5.87 -2.84
CA GLY A 77 8.18 6.26 -3.65
C GLY A 77 8.11 7.77 -3.88
N GLU A 78 8.41 8.56 -2.86
CA GLU A 78 8.46 10.02 -3.00
C GLU A 78 9.64 10.47 -3.87
N LEU A 79 10.83 9.85 -3.72
CA LEU A 79 12.00 10.11 -4.57
C LEU A 79 11.71 9.75 -6.03
N ALA A 80 11.03 8.64 -6.29
CA ALA A 80 10.64 8.23 -7.64
C ALA A 80 9.72 9.28 -8.30
N ARG A 81 8.75 9.80 -7.55
CA ARG A 81 7.84 10.87 -8.01
C ARG A 81 8.57 12.18 -8.26
N LEU A 82 9.43 12.63 -7.34
CA LEU A 82 10.17 13.90 -7.46
C LEU A 82 11.18 13.91 -8.59
N THR A 83 11.83 12.76 -8.85
CA THR A 83 12.87 12.65 -9.89
C THR A 83 12.33 12.19 -11.24
N GLY A 84 11.03 11.85 -11.33
CA GLY A 84 10.43 11.28 -12.55
C GLY A 84 10.93 9.86 -12.89
N LYS A 85 11.68 9.19 -11.99
CA LYS A 85 12.25 7.86 -12.19
C LYS A 85 11.26 6.74 -11.82
N VAL A 86 10.00 6.89 -12.18
CA VAL A 86 8.97 5.87 -11.97
C VAL A 86 9.11 4.78 -13.02
N SER A 87 9.24 3.51 -12.60
CA SER A 87 9.33 2.37 -13.51
C SER A 87 8.48 1.18 -13.04
N SER A 88 8.03 0.35 -13.99
CA SER A 88 7.27 -0.86 -13.68
C SER A 88 8.11 -1.89 -12.90
N PHE A 89 9.43 -1.92 -13.13
CA PHE A 89 10.34 -2.74 -12.35
C PHE A 89 10.47 -2.23 -10.92
N GLY A 90 10.72 -0.91 -10.75
CA GLY A 90 10.82 -0.29 -9.41
C GLY A 90 9.58 -0.56 -8.58
N HIS A 91 8.38 -0.37 -9.13
CA HIS A 91 7.14 -0.64 -8.42
C HIS A 91 6.93 -2.12 -8.04
N ARG A 92 7.41 -3.07 -8.86
CA ARG A 92 7.37 -4.50 -8.50
C ARG A 92 8.39 -4.85 -7.43
N TYR A 93 9.58 -4.26 -7.52
CA TYR A 93 10.66 -4.46 -6.57
C TYR A 93 10.28 -3.92 -5.19
N ASP A 94 9.80 -2.69 -5.12
CA ASP A 94 9.27 -2.04 -3.93
C ASP A 94 8.19 -2.90 -3.26
N ARG A 95 7.17 -3.32 -3.99
CA ARG A 95 6.13 -4.20 -3.47
C ARG A 95 6.67 -5.53 -2.94
N ALA A 96 7.62 -6.15 -3.64
CA ALA A 96 8.23 -7.40 -3.19
C ALA A 96 9.05 -7.20 -1.90
N ALA A 97 9.81 -6.12 -1.82
CA ALA A 97 10.59 -5.74 -0.64
C ALA A 97 9.68 -5.53 0.57
N ASP A 98 8.60 -4.76 0.41
CA ASP A 98 7.61 -4.50 1.45
C ASP A 98 6.97 -5.79 2.00
N LEU A 99 6.58 -6.72 1.12
CA LEU A 99 6.02 -8.02 1.54
C LEU A 99 7.04 -8.86 2.31
N ILE A 100 8.30 -8.89 1.87
CA ILE A 100 9.39 -9.61 2.54
C ILE A 100 9.63 -9.02 3.92
N VAL A 101 9.69 -7.69 4.03
CA VAL A 101 9.89 -6.99 5.31
C VAL A 101 8.78 -7.32 6.29
N LYS A 102 7.50 -7.21 5.87
CA LYS A 102 6.35 -7.51 6.73
C LYS A 102 6.36 -8.97 7.21
N LEU A 103 6.59 -9.94 6.31
CA LEU A 103 6.71 -11.35 6.67
C LEU A 103 7.84 -11.60 7.66
N SER A 104 9.03 -11.07 7.36
CA SER A 104 10.20 -11.23 8.21
C SER A 104 9.99 -10.62 9.60
N LEU A 105 9.36 -9.43 9.66
CA LEU A 105 9.08 -8.74 10.90
C LEU A 105 8.16 -9.57 11.82
N PHE A 106 7.03 -10.05 11.29
CA PHE A 106 6.08 -10.86 12.06
C PHE A 106 6.71 -12.20 12.50
N ALA A 107 7.51 -12.84 11.65
CA ALA A 107 8.26 -14.03 12.02
C ALA A 107 9.29 -13.73 13.12
N GLY A 108 10.03 -12.62 13.03
CA GLY A 108 10.99 -12.17 14.03
C GLY A 108 10.33 -11.86 15.37
N MET A 109 9.19 -11.14 15.36
CA MET A 109 8.40 -10.89 16.57
C MET A 109 7.89 -12.19 17.20
N GLY A 110 7.39 -13.12 16.38
CA GLY A 110 6.98 -14.45 16.85
C GLY A 110 8.13 -15.23 17.50
N ALA A 111 9.30 -15.21 16.88
CA ALA A 111 10.51 -15.85 17.43
C ALA A 111 10.97 -15.19 18.74
N SER A 112 10.72 -13.88 18.94
CA SER A 112 11.08 -13.19 20.18
C SER A 112 10.36 -13.73 21.41
N LEU A 113 9.18 -14.31 21.23
CA LEU A 113 8.31 -14.79 22.31
C LEU A 113 8.62 -16.23 22.76
N ARG A 114 9.67 -16.86 22.21
CA ARG A 114 10.04 -18.25 22.53
C ARG A 114 10.37 -18.50 24.01
N HIS A 115 10.79 -17.48 24.72
CA HIS A 115 11.10 -17.55 26.16
C HIS A 115 9.94 -17.11 27.06
N GLY A 116 8.81 -16.67 26.48
CA GLY A 116 7.59 -16.25 27.16
C GLY A 116 6.52 -17.35 27.23
N PRO A 117 5.29 -16.99 27.63
CA PRO A 117 4.18 -17.93 27.76
C PRO A 117 3.84 -18.67 26.46
N LEU A 118 4.04 -18.02 25.30
CA LEU A 118 3.72 -18.60 23.99
C LEU A 118 4.73 -19.63 23.50
N ARG A 119 5.95 -19.60 24.03
CA ARG A 119 7.02 -20.58 23.69
C ARG A 119 7.04 -20.93 22.18
N TRP A 120 6.76 -22.19 21.87
CA TRP A 120 6.76 -22.72 20.50
C TRP A 120 5.68 -22.13 19.60
N TRP A 121 4.60 -21.63 20.17
CA TRP A 121 3.49 -21.04 19.42
C TRP A 121 3.80 -19.62 18.91
N GLY A 122 4.76 -18.92 19.49
CA GLY A 122 5.11 -17.56 19.08
C GLY A 122 5.44 -17.45 17.60
N LEU A 123 6.34 -18.30 17.09
CA LEU A 123 6.74 -18.29 15.68
C LEU A 123 5.59 -18.67 14.72
N PRO A 124 4.84 -19.77 14.91
CA PRO A 124 3.68 -20.07 14.08
C PRO A 124 2.63 -18.95 14.06
N LEU A 125 2.33 -18.32 15.20
CA LEU A 125 1.40 -17.21 15.28
C LEU A 125 1.90 -15.98 14.51
N GLY A 126 3.20 -15.66 14.63
CA GLY A 126 3.81 -14.58 13.86
C GLY A 126 3.73 -14.83 12.36
N VAL A 127 4.11 -16.02 11.91
CA VAL A 127 4.04 -16.41 10.50
C VAL A 127 2.59 -16.36 9.99
N LEU A 128 1.63 -16.88 10.75
CA LEU A 128 0.21 -16.85 10.39
C LEU A 128 -0.29 -15.41 10.24
N GLY A 129 0.02 -14.53 11.20
CA GLY A 129 -0.35 -13.13 11.16
C GLY A 129 0.27 -12.41 9.95
N GLY A 130 1.57 -12.61 9.72
CA GLY A 130 2.30 -12.04 8.59
C GLY A 130 1.77 -12.51 7.24
N CYS A 131 1.56 -13.82 7.06
CA CYS A 131 1.00 -14.38 5.84
C CYS A 131 -0.42 -13.86 5.57
N SER A 132 -1.26 -13.77 6.61
CA SER A 132 -2.62 -13.24 6.47
C SER A 132 -2.61 -11.77 6.08
N LEU A 133 -1.72 -10.98 6.66
CA LEU A 133 -1.53 -9.57 6.30
C LEU A 133 -1.12 -9.43 4.83
N VAL A 134 -0.12 -10.18 4.40
CA VAL A 134 0.33 -10.22 2.99
C VAL A 134 -0.83 -10.62 2.07
N ALA A 135 -1.62 -11.63 2.43
CA ALA A 135 -2.78 -12.04 1.65
C ALA A 135 -3.81 -10.91 1.52
N ILE A 136 -4.07 -10.14 2.59
CA ILE A 136 -4.95 -8.96 2.56
C ILE A 136 -4.44 -7.93 1.56
N PHE A 137 -3.15 -7.58 1.61
CA PHE A 137 -2.54 -6.61 0.68
C PHE A 137 -2.63 -7.07 -0.77
N LEU A 138 -2.33 -8.33 -1.05
CA LEU A 138 -2.40 -8.88 -2.40
C LEU A 138 -3.84 -8.90 -2.95
N LEU A 139 -4.81 -9.32 -2.13
CA LEU A 139 -6.22 -9.35 -2.49
C LEU A 139 -6.76 -7.95 -2.76
N ARG A 140 -6.48 -6.98 -1.86
CA ARG A 140 -6.89 -5.59 -2.05
C ARG A 140 -6.27 -4.98 -3.30
N GLY A 141 -4.97 -5.20 -3.52
CA GLY A 141 -4.32 -4.76 -4.75
C GLY A 141 -4.93 -5.39 -6.01
N ALA A 142 -5.37 -6.65 -5.95
CA ALA A 142 -6.07 -7.31 -7.05
C ALA A 142 -7.48 -6.73 -7.28
N MET A 143 -8.21 -6.41 -6.21
CA MET A 143 -9.52 -5.75 -6.29
C MET A 143 -9.42 -4.34 -6.89
N ALA A 144 -8.43 -3.55 -6.44
CA ALA A 144 -8.18 -2.20 -6.97
C ALA A 144 -7.87 -2.21 -8.48
N ARG A 145 -7.15 -3.23 -8.97
CA ARG A 145 -6.90 -3.40 -10.40
C ARG A 145 -8.16 -3.74 -11.21
N ARG A 146 -9.17 -4.40 -10.60
CA ARG A 146 -10.41 -4.80 -11.30
C ARG A 146 -11.45 -3.70 -11.37
N ARG A 147 -11.61 -2.90 -10.30
CA ARG A 147 -12.67 -1.87 -10.19
C ARG A 147 -12.17 -0.42 -10.20
N GLY A 148 -10.86 -0.21 -10.30
CA GLY A 148 -10.24 1.11 -10.20
C GLY A 148 -10.00 1.56 -8.75
N PRO A 149 -9.13 2.57 -8.54
CA PRO A 149 -8.70 3.01 -7.21
C PRO A 149 -9.83 3.61 -6.37
N VAL A 150 -10.81 4.26 -6.99
CA VAL A 150 -11.92 4.96 -6.30
C VAL A 150 -12.86 4.00 -5.53
N ALA A 151 -12.97 2.74 -5.96
CA ALA A 151 -13.85 1.76 -5.32
C ALA A 151 -13.32 1.25 -3.96
N PHE A 152 -12.07 1.55 -3.62
CA PHE A 152 -11.38 1.03 -2.43
C PHE A 152 -10.54 2.11 -1.74
N GLU A 153 -11.01 3.37 -1.74
CA GLU A 153 -10.41 4.36 -0.85
C GLU A 153 -10.42 3.82 0.57
N GLN A 154 -9.24 3.75 1.15
CA GLN A 154 -9.11 3.35 2.55
C GLN A 154 -9.81 4.40 3.40
N PRO A 155 -10.69 4.01 4.34
CA PRO A 155 -11.28 4.97 5.25
C PRO A 155 -10.13 5.61 6.05
N ARG A 156 -9.86 6.86 5.77
CA ARG A 156 -8.94 7.70 6.54
C ARG A 156 -9.67 8.14 7.80
N PHE A 157 -9.24 7.65 8.93
CA PHE A 157 -9.74 8.12 10.20
C PHE A 157 -8.74 9.10 10.82
N ALA A 158 -9.12 10.37 10.95
CA ALA A 158 -8.29 11.43 11.52
C ALA A 158 -6.90 11.61 10.86
N GLY A 159 -6.75 11.31 9.57
CA GLY A 159 -5.49 11.41 8.85
C GLY A 159 -4.59 10.17 8.95
N PHE A 160 -5.05 9.10 9.61
CA PHE A 160 -4.37 7.81 9.69
C PHE A 160 -4.92 6.84 8.62
N GLU A 161 -4.00 6.14 7.96
CA GLU A 161 -4.30 5.03 7.05
C GLU A 161 -4.24 3.69 7.82
N ILE A 162 -4.86 2.64 7.29
CA ILE A 162 -4.82 1.31 7.96
C ILE A 162 -3.37 0.81 8.09
N GLU A 163 -2.49 1.23 7.19
CA GLU A 163 -1.07 0.87 7.23
C GLU A 163 -0.33 1.50 8.40
N ASP A 164 -0.79 2.67 8.88
CA ASP A 164 -0.22 3.36 10.03
C ASP A 164 -0.34 2.54 11.34
N ILE A 165 -1.25 1.56 11.38
CA ILE A 165 -1.39 0.67 12.54
C ILE A 165 -0.10 -0.13 12.79
N LEU A 166 0.73 -0.32 11.78
CA LEU A 166 2.00 -1.00 11.91
C LEU A 166 3.05 -0.17 12.68
N TYR A 167 2.90 1.16 12.74
CA TYR A 167 3.75 2.01 13.59
C TYR A 167 3.50 1.76 15.07
N VAL A 168 2.32 1.22 15.45
CA VAL A 168 1.99 0.87 16.84
C VAL A 168 2.89 -0.27 17.38
N ILE A 169 3.51 -1.06 16.50
CA ILE A 169 4.44 -2.14 16.88
C ILE A 169 5.57 -1.62 17.79
N ALA A 170 6.12 -0.44 17.48
CA ALA A 170 7.23 0.10 18.25
C ALA A 170 6.82 0.48 19.69
N PRO A 171 5.80 1.32 19.95
CA PRO A 171 5.35 1.60 21.28
C PRO A 171 4.86 0.34 22.03
N LEU A 172 4.21 -0.60 21.38
CA LEU A 172 3.82 -1.87 22.00
C LEU A 172 5.01 -2.72 22.44
N THR A 173 6.11 -2.69 21.67
CA THR A 173 7.37 -3.34 22.04
C THR A 173 7.93 -2.71 23.29
N TRP A 174 8.02 -1.36 23.35
CA TRP A 174 8.56 -0.62 24.49
C TRP A 174 7.72 -0.77 25.76
N LEU A 175 6.39 -0.95 25.62
CA LEU A 175 5.46 -1.22 26.71
C LEU A 175 5.43 -2.70 27.14
N GLY A 176 6.16 -3.60 26.44
CA GLY A 176 6.14 -5.04 26.73
C GLY A 176 4.87 -5.76 26.30
N TRP A 177 4.04 -5.17 25.42
CA TRP A 177 2.75 -5.69 24.98
C TRP A 177 2.82 -6.44 23.64
N LEU A 178 4.02 -6.79 23.20
CA LEU A 178 4.25 -7.46 21.93
C LEU A 178 3.54 -8.84 21.86
N GLY A 179 3.50 -9.59 22.98
CA GLY A 179 2.84 -10.90 23.04
C GLY A 179 1.33 -10.81 22.82
N PRO A 180 0.58 -10.05 23.65
CA PRO A 180 -0.85 -9.80 23.42
C PRO A 180 -1.16 -9.28 22.03
N PHE A 181 -0.38 -8.34 21.51
CA PHE A 181 -0.52 -7.82 20.17
C PHE A 181 -0.39 -8.93 19.10
N LEU A 182 0.63 -9.76 19.19
CA LEU A 182 0.85 -10.84 18.23
C LEU A 182 -0.31 -11.85 18.21
N VAL A 183 -0.86 -12.18 19.39
CA VAL A 183 -2.04 -13.05 19.49
C VAL A 183 -3.25 -12.40 18.83
N ALA A 184 -3.49 -11.11 19.11
CA ALA A 184 -4.59 -10.36 18.50
C ALA A 184 -4.47 -10.32 16.97
N VAL A 185 -3.26 -10.07 16.44
CA VAL A 185 -2.99 -10.10 15.01
C VAL A 185 -3.18 -11.49 14.43
N ALA A 186 -2.64 -12.54 15.08
CA ALA A 186 -2.77 -13.92 14.60
C ALA A 186 -4.21 -14.44 14.55
N ILE A 187 -5.13 -13.83 15.30
CA ILE A 187 -6.56 -14.14 15.25
C ILE A 187 -7.28 -13.20 14.26
N GLY A 188 -7.04 -11.90 14.37
CA GLY A 188 -7.78 -10.89 13.62
C GLY A 188 -7.45 -10.87 12.13
N THR A 189 -6.16 -10.99 11.76
CA THR A 189 -5.76 -10.91 10.36
C THR A 189 -6.24 -12.10 9.51
N PRO A 190 -6.24 -13.38 9.96
CA PRO A 190 -6.85 -14.45 9.19
C PRO A 190 -8.35 -14.28 8.98
N ILE A 191 -9.09 -13.84 10.01
CA ILE A 191 -10.52 -13.55 9.91
C ILE A 191 -10.77 -12.46 8.86
N PHE A 192 -10.00 -11.39 8.91
CA PHE A 192 -10.10 -10.29 7.96
C PHE A 192 -9.64 -10.69 6.55
N ALA A 193 -8.62 -11.55 6.43
CA ALA A 193 -8.18 -12.11 5.14
C ALA A 193 -9.28 -12.96 4.49
N LEU A 194 -9.97 -13.82 5.27
CA LEU A 194 -11.10 -14.60 4.80
C LEU A 194 -12.27 -13.72 4.35
N TRP A 195 -12.58 -12.68 5.10
CA TRP A 195 -13.61 -11.72 4.71
C TRP A 195 -13.24 -10.99 3.42
N THR A 196 -11.99 -10.53 3.27
CA THR A 196 -11.47 -9.90 2.06
C THR A 196 -11.49 -10.87 0.87
N ALA A 197 -11.14 -12.13 1.09
CA ALA A 197 -11.20 -13.17 0.05
C ALA A 197 -12.64 -13.40 -0.42
N ARG A 198 -13.62 -13.46 0.50
CA ARG A 198 -15.04 -13.55 0.14
C ARG A 198 -15.51 -12.35 -0.70
N GLN A 199 -15.08 -11.14 -0.34
CA GLN A 199 -15.38 -9.95 -1.15
C GLN A 199 -14.78 -10.08 -2.55
N PHE A 200 -13.53 -10.51 -2.67
CA PHE A 200 -12.85 -10.70 -3.95
C PHE A 200 -13.60 -11.69 -4.86
N VAL A 201 -14.09 -12.81 -4.31
CA VAL A 201 -14.86 -13.81 -5.04
C VAL A 201 -16.22 -13.24 -5.49
N ARG A 202 -16.94 -12.54 -4.61
CA ARG A 202 -18.22 -11.88 -4.94
C ARG A 202 -18.07 -10.88 -6.08
N LEU A 203 -17.02 -10.05 -6.04
CA LEU A 203 -16.71 -9.10 -7.09
C LEU A 203 -16.41 -9.77 -8.44
N GLY A 204 -15.81 -10.97 -8.41
CA GLY A 204 -15.60 -11.79 -9.61
C GLY A 204 -16.91 -12.32 -10.21
N ALA A 205 -17.86 -12.73 -9.37
CA ALA A 205 -19.17 -13.21 -9.80
C ALA A 205 -20.03 -12.09 -10.41
N GLU A 206 -20.11 -10.91 -9.75
CA GLU A 206 -20.87 -9.76 -10.25
C GLU A 206 -20.36 -9.21 -11.61
N GLY A 207 -19.07 -9.40 -11.91
CA GLY A 207 -18.48 -9.02 -13.22
C GLY A 207 -18.87 -9.97 -14.35
N LEU A 208 -19.34 -11.18 -14.06
CA LEU A 208 -19.82 -12.15 -15.05
C LEU A 208 -21.30 -11.98 -15.40
N ASP A 209 -22.06 -11.30 -14.54
CA ASP A 209 -23.52 -11.09 -14.71
C ASP A 209 -23.87 -9.80 -15.48
N GLN A 210 -22.90 -8.98 -15.88
CA GLN A 210 -23.17 -7.86 -16.77
C GLN A 210 -23.16 -8.34 -18.23
N PRO A 211 -24.32 -8.37 -18.92
CA PRO A 211 -24.35 -8.73 -20.34
C PRO A 211 -23.52 -7.71 -21.13
N PHE A 212 -22.70 -8.22 -22.05
CA PHE A 212 -21.79 -7.48 -22.96
C PHE A 212 -22.49 -6.44 -23.86
N SER A 213 -23.75 -6.14 -23.63
CA SER A 213 -24.62 -5.33 -24.51
C SER A 213 -24.73 -3.84 -24.13
N ALA A 214 -24.16 -3.37 -23.01
CA ALA A 214 -24.38 -1.98 -22.59
C ALA A 214 -23.38 -0.95 -23.19
N GLY A 215 -22.37 -1.40 -23.93
CA GLY A 215 -21.31 -0.50 -24.47
C GLY A 215 -21.41 -0.16 -25.96
N PHE A 216 -22.30 -0.80 -26.72
CA PHE A 216 -22.30 -0.63 -28.19
C PHE A 216 -23.47 0.20 -28.76
N THR A 217 -24.44 0.62 -27.95
CA THR A 217 -25.62 1.38 -28.43
C THR A 217 -25.51 2.90 -28.26
N ALA A 218 -24.45 3.44 -27.65
CA ALA A 218 -24.30 4.88 -27.46
C ALA A 218 -23.43 5.60 -28.52
N ALA A 219 -22.83 4.88 -29.46
CA ALA A 219 -21.97 5.47 -30.49
C ALA A 219 -22.55 5.47 -31.91
N GLY A 220 -23.78 5.01 -32.08
CA GLY A 220 -24.44 4.85 -33.41
C GLY A 220 -25.57 5.82 -33.73
N GLY A 221 -25.84 6.81 -32.92
CA GLY A 221 -27.02 7.66 -33.03
C GLY A 221 -26.75 9.16 -33.23
N MET A 222 -25.70 9.55 -33.97
CA MET A 222 -25.49 10.95 -34.29
C MET A 222 -24.91 11.09 -35.71
N GLY A 223 -25.83 11.09 -36.69
CA GLY A 223 -25.39 11.32 -38.05
C GLY A 223 -26.41 10.95 -39.14
N LYS A 224 -27.64 11.49 -39.10
CA LYS A 224 -28.51 11.62 -40.28
C LYS A 224 -29.61 12.64 -39.93
N ASP A 225 -29.34 13.93 -40.09
CA ASP A 225 -30.33 14.96 -40.42
C ASP A 225 -29.61 16.30 -40.55
N ALA A 226 -28.82 16.44 -41.64
CA ALA A 226 -28.37 17.72 -42.16
C ALA A 226 -28.12 17.62 -43.66
N ALA A 227 -29.19 17.39 -44.40
CA ALA A 227 -29.17 17.59 -45.86
C ALA A 227 -30.46 18.28 -46.28
N GLY A 228 -30.35 19.53 -46.71
CA GLY A 228 -31.35 20.11 -47.63
C GLY A 228 -32.16 21.28 -47.10
N ARG A 229 -31.60 22.50 -47.17
CA ARG A 229 -32.36 23.66 -47.65
C ARG A 229 -31.42 24.62 -48.39
N PRO A 230 -31.68 24.88 -49.68
CA PRO A 230 -30.94 25.91 -50.41
C PRO A 230 -31.38 27.31 -49.98
N PRO A 231 -30.54 28.35 -50.12
CA PRO A 231 -30.91 29.72 -49.82
C PRO A 231 -31.80 30.28 -50.92
N ASP A 232 -32.98 30.77 -50.57
CA ASP A 232 -33.81 31.60 -51.43
C ASP A 232 -33.11 32.93 -51.69
N ALA A 233 -32.88 33.20 -52.97
CA ALA A 233 -32.46 34.49 -53.50
C ALA A 233 -33.73 35.32 -53.76
N GLY A 234 -33.63 36.58 -53.47
CA GLY A 234 -34.41 37.55 -54.20
C GLY A 234 -35.31 38.47 -53.39
N SER A 235 -35.09 39.65 -53.46
CA SER A 235 -35.65 40.90 -54.05
C SER A 235 -35.46 42.06 -53.07
N GLN A 236 -34.67 43.04 -53.39
CA GLN A 236 -34.91 44.28 -54.13
C GLN A 236 -36.19 45.02 -53.71
N GLY A 237 -36.02 46.24 -53.25
CA GLY A 237 -36.98 47.29 -53.47
C GLY A 237 -37.27 48.20 -52.27
N GLY A 238 -36.89 49.47 -52.40
CA GLY A 238 -37.40 50.57 -51.61
C GLY A 238 -36.34 51.43 -50.91
#